data_3bc955fd7ce0f08275f671d418e24100
#
_entry.id   3bc955fd7ce0f08275f671d418e24100
#
_cell.length_a   1.000
_cell.length_b   1.000
_cell.length_c   1.000
_cell.angle_alpha   90.00
_cell.angle_beta   90.00
_cell.angle_gamma   90.00
#
_symmetry.space_group_name_H-M   'P 1'
#
loop_
_entity.id
_entity.type
_entity.pdbx_description
1 polymer ?
#
loop_
_entity_poly.entity_id
_entity_poly.type
_entity_poly.pdbx_seq_one_letter_code
_entity_poly.pdbx_strand_id
1 'polypeptide(L)'
;MGEFFKDADGKMPYNGLRDEKIPDNLRIVTAEEALTYVENYDGYYYSIEIKDSGYLGFKAADILYKILSDMNLIERVIVASFNKDVILYLEENYPDLHRTAYNIEAAGLFFDAVFGIDRPEGYYKFDILQVPPDKYIVNMGTSKLINHAHKNNVAVQYWTINDTERMIFLNNIGADGIITDIPNVAYEVLRLQDKG
;
A
#
# COMPACT_ATOMS: atom_id res chain seq x y z
N MET A 1 21.42 -5.29 2.93
CA MET A 1 20.74 -5.12 1.63
C MET A 1 21.62 -4.46 0.58
N GLY A 2 22.38 -3.42 0.86
CA GLY A 2 23.24 -2.77 -0.14
C GLY A 2 24.47 -3.56 -0.62
N GLU A 3 24.80 -4.69 0.00
CA GLU A 3 25.99 -5.49 -0.30
C GLU A 3 26.07 -5.95 -1.75
N PHE A 4 24.92 -6.26 -2.36
CA PHE A 4 24.81 -6.73 -3.74
C PHE A 4 24.43 -5.62 -4.73
N PHE A 5 24.36 -4.36 -4.27
CA PHE A 5 24.12 -3.23 -5.16
C PHE A 5 25.25 -3.12 -6.18
N LYS A 6 24.89 -2.96 -7.45
CA LYS A 6 25.81 -2.71 -8.55
C LYS A 6 25.60 -1.29 -9.05
N ASP A 7 26.69 -0.53 -9.19
CA ASP A 7 26.67 0.76 -9.87
C ASP A 7 26.52 0.60 -11.38
N ALA A 8 26.48 1.72 -12.09
CA ALA A 8 26.36 1.74 -13.56
C ALA A 8 27.47 0.98 -14.29
N ASP A 9 28.64 0.84 -13.67
CA ASP A 9 29.79 0.10 -14.20
C ASP A 9 29.79 -1.37 -13.78
N GLY A 10 28.77 -1.82 -13.04
CA GLY A 10 28.62 -3.18 -12.53
C GLY A 10 29.50 -3.50 -11.32
N LYS A 11 30.15 -2.50 -10.71
CA LYS A 11 30.93 -2.65 -9.47
C LYS A 11 30.00 -2.71 -8.27
N MET A 12 30.44 -3.40 -7.23
CA MET A 12 29.73 -3.49 -5.94
C MET A 12 30.45 -2.63 -4.88
N PRO A 13 30.24 -1.30 -4.85
CA PRO A 13 31.01 -0.39 -4.00
C PRO A 13 30.80 -0.63 -2.51
N TYR A 14 29.72 -1.33 -2.13
CA TYR A 14 29.35 -1.59 -0.73
C TYR A 14 29.58 -3.04 -0.30
N ASN A 15 30.17 -3.88 -1.20
CA ASN A 15 30.45 -5.26 -0.87
C ASN A 15 31.49 -5.36 0.25
N GLY A 16 31.16 -6.12 1.28
CA GLY A 16 32.02 -6.34 2.43
C GLY A 16 32.05 -5.21 3.45
N LEU A 17 31.30 -4.12 3.25
CA LEU A 17 31.10 -3.11 4.30
C LEU A 17 30.23 -3.69 5.42
N ARG A 18 30.65 -3.44 6.68
CA ARG A 18 29.93 -3.87 7.89
C ARG A 18 30.01 -2.77 8.94
N ASP A 19 28.95 -2.67 9.73
CA ASP A 19 28.86 -1.82 10.92
C ASP A 19 29.29 -0.36 10.66
N GLU A 20 30.22 0.16 11.44
CA GLU A 20 30.72 1.55 11.40
C GLU A 20 31.35 1.96 10.06
N LYS A 21 31.65 1.00 9.19
CA LYS A 21 32.19 1.29 7.85
C LYS A 21 31.09 1.59 6.82
N ILE A 22 29.83 1.43 7.18
CA ILE A 22 28.72 1.80 6.33
C ILE A 22 28.46 3.29 6.51
N PRO A 23 28.58 4.12 5.46
CA PRO A 23 28.23 5.53 5.54
C PRO A 23 26.77 5.72 6.00
N ASP A 24 26.51 6.72 6.83
CA ASP A 24 25.17 6.97 7.41
C ASP A 24 24.09 7.13 6.34
N ASN A 25 24.40 7.77 5.22
CA ASN A 25 23.47 7.94 4.09
C ASN A 25 23.15 6.64 3.34
N LEU A 26 23.81 5.53 3.66
CA LEU A 26 23.54 4.19 3.10
C LEU A 26 22.93 3.24 4.12
N ARG A 27 22.75 3.69 5.35
CA ARG A 27 22.08 2.92 6.39
C ARG A 27 20.56 2.81 6.07
N ILE A 28 20.03 1.62 6.29
CA ILE A 28 18.57 1.45 6.27
C ILE A 28 18.00 2.16 7.49
N VAL A 29 17.11 3.11 7.27
CA VAL A 29 16.40 3.80 8.34
C VAL A 29 15.34 2.89 8.96
N THR A 30 15.03 3.10 10.23
CA THR A 30 13.89 2.43 10.88
C THR A 30 12.57 3.05 10.40
N ALA A 31 11.46 2.36 10.64
CA ALA A 31 10.13 2.90 10.34
C ALA A 31 9.87 4.21 11.09
N GLU A 32 10.27 4.28 12.36
CA GLU A 32 10.13 5.48 13.20
C GLU A 32 10.94 6.65 12.65
N GLU A 33 12.20 6.43 12.25
CA GLU A 33 13.04 7.47 11.63
C GLU A 33 12.44 7.97 10.32
N ALA A 34 11.93 7.07 9.48
CA ALA A 34 11.31 7.42 8.22
C ALA A 34 10.04 8.25 8.42
N LEU A 35 9.15 7.82 9.31
CA LEU A 35 7.92 8.53 9.65
C LEU A 35 8.25 9.91 10.27
N THR A 36 9.17 9.97 11.22
CA THR A 36 9.62 11.23 11.83
C THR A 36 10.14 12.21 10.77
N TYR A 37 10.87 11.72 9.78
CA TYR A 37 11.36 12.57 8.70
C TYR A 37 10.21 13.13 7.86
N VAL A 38 9.25 12.27 7.46
CA VAL A 38 8.13 12.69 6.60
C VAL A 38 7.16 13.60 7.36
N GLU A 39 6.98 13.43 8.66
CA GLU A 39 6.12 14.31 9.50
C GLU A 39 6.66 15.75 9.63
N ASN A 40 7.87 16.05 9.16
CA ASN A 40 8.29 17.45 8.96
C ASN A 40 7.58 18.15 7.79
N TYR A 41 6.79 17.41 7.00
CA TYR A 41 5.99 17.90 5.89
C TYR A 41 4.51 17.60 6.18
N ASP A 42 3.64 18.59 6.05
CA ASP A 42 2.23 18.47 6.40
C ASP A 42 1.41 17.68 5.38
N GLY A 43 0.39 16.98 5.87
CA GLY A 43 -0.73 16.49 5.06
C GLY A 43 -0.54 15.13 4.40
N TYR A 44 0.46 14.32 4.80
CA TYR A 44 0.64 12.99 4.25
C TYR A 44 -0.20 11.93 4.97
N TYR A 45 -0.66 10.95 4.17
CA TYR A 45 -1.18 9.67 4.61
C TYR A 45 -0.21 8.58 4.21
N TYR A 46 -0.19 7.48 4.94
CA TYR A 46 0.81 6.43 4.75
C TYR A 46 0.16 5.11 4.35
N SER A 47 0.77 4.41 3.39
CA SER A 47 0.51 3.00 3.13
C SER A 47 1.75 2.20 3.49
N ILE A 48 1.66 1.38 4.54
CA ILE A 48 2.79 0.63 5.08
C ILE A 48 2.55 -0.85 4.91
N GLU A 49 3.46 -1.54 4.22
CA GLU A 49 3.34 -2.97 3.95
C GLU A 49 4.23 -3.79 4.90
N ILE A 50 3.62 -4.74 5.63
CA ILE A 50 4.34 -5.77 6.38
C ILE A 50 4.58 -6.96 5.45
N LYS A 51 5.87 -7.21 5.11
CA LYS A 51 6.26 -8.25 4.15
C LYS A 51 6.52 -9.61 4.78
N ASP A 52 6.91 -9.64 6.04
CA ASP A 52 7.13 -10.89 6.78
C ASP A 52 5.80 -11.58 7.13
N SER A 53 5.86 -12.91 7.33
CA SER A 53 4.74 -13.74 7.77
C SER A 53 5.00 -14.37 9.14
N GLY A 54 3.98 -14.98 9.73
CA GLY A 54 4.08 -15.68 11.01
C GLY A 54 4.65 -14.80 12.11
N TYR A 55 5.49 -15.37 12.99
CA TYR A 55 6.02 -14.68 14.17
C TYR A 55 6.72 -13.35 13.86
N LEU A 56 7.51 -13.27 12.79
CA LEU A 56 8.18 -12.01 12.41
C LEU A 56 7.18 -10.97 11.93
N GLY A 57 6.18 -11.37 11.18
CA GLY A 57 5.09 -10.50 10.73
C GLY A 57 4.26 -9.96 11.91
N PHE A 58 3.94 -10.81 12.89
CA PHE A 58 3.21 -10.41 14.11
C PHE A 58 4.02 -9.43 14.94
N LYS A 59 5.32 -9.71 15.14
CA LYS A 59 6.22 -8.81 15.84
C LYS A 59 6.38 -7.47 15.13
N ALA A 60 6.43 -7.47 13.79
CA ALA A 60 6.46 -6.24 13.00
C ALA A 60 5.16 -5.43 13.18
N ALA A 61 4.00 -6.11 13.22
CA ALA A 61 2.71 -5.47 13.50
C ALA A 61 2.68 -4.80 14.88
N ASP A 62 3.14 -5.50 15.92
CA ASP A 62 3.19 -4.97 17.29
C ASP A 62 4.07 -3.71 17.39
N ILE A 63 5.27 -3.78 16.78
CA ILE A 63 6.21 -2.65 16.78
C ILE A 63 5.64 -1.48 15.98
N LEU A 64 5.06 -1.76 14.79
CA LEU A 64 4.47 -0.74 13.95
C LEU A 64 3.32 -0.04 14.67
N TYR A 65 2.38 -0.80 15.24
CA TYR A 65 1.26 -0.23 15.99
C TYR A 65 1.73 0.70 17.12
N LYS A 66 2.75 0.26 17.88
CA LYS A 66 3.32 1.09 18.93
C LYS A 66 3.86 2.40 18.39
N ILE A 67 4.65 2.37 17.31
CA ILE A 67 5.21 3.58 16.67
C ILE A 67 4.08 4.51 16.22
N LEU A 68 3.07 3.98 15.52
CA LEU A 68 1.94 4.75 15.01
C LEU A 68 1.12 5.39 16.14
N SER A 69 0.90 4.67 17.22
CA SER A 69 0.20 5.15 18.41
C SER A 69 0.99 6.27 19.10
N ASP A 70 2.29 6.06 19.34
CA ASP A 70 3.16 7.04 19.99
C ASP A 70 3.27 8.35 19.16
N MET A 71 3.15 8.26 17.82
CA MET A 71 3.21 9.39 16.90
C MET A 71 1.82 9.97 16.54
N ASN A 72 0.70 9.43 17.07
CA ASN A 72 -0.68 9.81 16.73
C ASN A 72 -0.99 9.69 15.23
N LEU A 73 -0.53 8.61 14.59
CA LEU A 73 -0.67 8.38 13.15
C LEU A 73 -1.71 7.30 12.80
N ILE A 74 -2.39 6.68 13.77
CA ILE A 74 -3.34 5.57 13.56
C ILE A 74 -4.35 5.91 12.46
N GLU A 75 -5.00 7.07 12.52
CA GLU A 75 -6.03 7.52 11.58
C GLU A 75 -5.48 7.92 10.19
N ARG A 76 -4.16 7.95 10.04
CA ARG A 76 -3.47 8.41 8.81
C ARG A 76 -2.70 7.30 8.10
N VAL A 77 -2.83 6.08 8.58
CA VAL A 77 -2.06 4.93 8.07
C VAL A 77 -2.98 3.82 7.63
N ILE A 78 -2.65 3.26 6.48
CA ILE A 78 -3.21 2.01 5.98
C ILE A 78 -2.13 0.95 6.10
N VAL A 79 -2.43 -0.17 6.76
CA VAL A 79 -1.51 -1.29 6.86
C VAL A 79 -1.87 -2.36 5.84
N ALA A 80 -0.90 -2.76 5.04
CA ALA A 80 -1.03 -3.79 4.02
C ALA A 80 -0.18 -5.03 4.35
N SER A 81 -0.64 -6.19 3.95
CA SER A 81 0.18 -7.40 3.86
C SER A 81 -0.40 -8.38 2.86
N PHE A 82 0.46 -9.09 2.12
CA PHE A 82 0.02 -10.24 1.32
C PHE A 82 -0.18 -11.50 2.16
N ASN A 83 0.30 -11.49 3.41
CA ASN A 83 0.22 -12.63 4.31
C ASN A 83 -1.10 -12.58 5.10
N LYS A 84 -1.98 -13.54 4.82
CA LYS A 84 -3.29 -13.64 5.47
C LYS A 84 -3.18 -13.67 7.00
N ASP A 85 -2.21 -14.42 7.54
CA ASP A 85 -1.99 -14.57 8.98
C ASP A 85 -1.69 -13.22 9.66
N VAL A 86 -0.92 -12.36 9.00
CA VAL A 86 -0.62 -11.00 9.49
C VAL A 86 -1.87 -10.11 9.45
N ILE A 87 -2.64 -10.17 8.38
CA ILE A 87 -3.90 -9.39 8.27
C ILE A 87 -4.89 -9.81 9.36
N LEU A 88 -5.06 -11.11 9.59
CA LEU A 88 -5.95 -11.60 10.65
C LEU A 88 -5.43 -11.22 12.06
N TYR A 89 -4.11 -11.23 12.25
CA TYR A 89 -3.49 -10.78 13.48
C TYR A 89 -3.75 -9.29 13.75
N LEU A 90 -3.64 -8.44 12.71
CA LEU A 90 -3.97 -7.01 12.79
C LEU A 90 -5.45 -6.81 13.14
N GLU A 91 -6.36 -7.51 12.47
CA GLU A 91 -7.80 -7.42 12.71
C GLU A 91 -8.19 -7.80 14.15
N GLU A 92 -7.53 -8.83 14.71
CA GLU A 92 -7.81 -9.31 16.07
C GLU A 92 -7.22 -8.40 17.16
N ASN A 93 -5.99 -7.90 16.96
CA ASN A 93 -5.24 -7.22 18.02
C ASN A 93 -5.27 -5.69 17.90
N TYR A 94 -5.47 -5.14 16.69
CA TYR A 94 -5.43 -3.71 16.38
C TYR A 94 -6.59 -3.30 15.47
N PRO A 95 -7.85 -3.47 15.92
CA PRO A 95 -9.05 -3.24 15.09
C PRO A 95 -9.29 -1.77 14.74
N ASP A 96 -8.56 -0.85 15.33
CA ASP A 96 -8.53 0.58 15.03
C ASP A 96 -7.60 0.96 13.88
N LEU A 97 -6.79 0.01 13.38
CA LEU A 97 -5.97 0.24 12.19
C LEU A 97 -6.76 0.00 10.90
N HIS A 98 -6.68 0.95 9.98
CA HIS A 98 -7.15 0.74 8.62
C HIS A 98 -6.27 -0.30 7.92
N ARG A 99 -6.88 -1.29 7.31
CA ARG A 99 -6.17 -2.36 6.64
C ARG A 99 -6.63 -2.61 5.20
N THR A 100 -5.74 -3.19 4.42
CA THR A 100 -6.08 -3.65 3.08
C THR A 100 -6.70 -5.05 3.09
N ALA A 101 -7.43 -5.37 2.01
CA ALA A 101 -7.85 -6.73 1.72
C ALA A 101 -6.65 -7.65 1.46
N TYR A 102 -6.64 -8.87 2.03
CA TYR A 102 -5.74 -9.92 1.54
C TYR A 102 -6.35 -10.64 0.33
N ASN A 103 -5.55 -11.50 -0.34
CA ASN A 103 -5.88 -12.06 -1.65
C ASN A 103 -7.28 -12.70 -1.77
N ILE A 104 -7.75 -13.43 -0.75
CA ILE A 104 -9.07 -14.09 -0.79
C ILE A 104 -10.20 -13.09 -0.62
N GLU A 105 -10.03 -12.08 0.24
CA GLU A 105 -10.99 -10.99 0.40
C GLU A 105 -11.11 -10.18 -0.90
N ALA A 106 -9.97 -9.83 -1.51
CA ALA A 106 -9.93 -9.13 -2.78
C ALA A 106 -10.65 -9.92 -3.89
N ALA A 107 -10.41 -11.23 -3.97
CA ALA A 107 -11.10 -12.10 -4.91
C ALA A 107 -12.61 -12.16 -4.62
N GLY A 108 -13.01 -12.24 -3.35
CA GLY A 108 -14.41 -12.24 -2.94
C GLY A 108 -15.14 -10.99 -3.39
N LEU A 109 -14.60 -9.80 -3.09
CA LEU A 109 -15.17 -8.52 -3.52
C LEU A 109 -15.26 -8.42 -5.05
N PHE A 110 -14.20 -8.86 -5.76
CA PHE A 110 -14.21 -8.89 -7.22
C PHE A 110 -15.33 -9.77 -7.77
N PHE A 111 -15.51 -10.99 -7.25
CA PHE A 111 -16.60 -11.89 -7.69
C PHE A 111 -17.96 -11.30 -7.35
N ASP A 112 -18.16 -10.73 -6.19
CA ASP A 112 -19.39 -10.05 -5.81
C ASP A 112 -19.71 -8.89 -6.77
N ALA A 113 -18.70 -8.10 -7.16
CA ALA A 113 -18.85 -7.06 -8.16
C ALA A 113 -19.23 -7.62 -9.54
N VAL A 114 -18.55 -8.69 -10.00
CA VAL A 114 -18.82 -9.29 -11.32
C VAL A 114 -20.24 -9.86 -11.42
N PHE A 115 -20.70 -10.54 -10.36
CA PHE A 115 -22.00 -11.19 -10.34
C PHE A 115 -23.13 -10.31 -9.79
N GLY A 116 -22.82 -9.09 -9.32
CA GLY A 116 -23.79 -8.18 -8.74
C GLY A 116 -24.37 -8.68 -7.42
N ILE A 117 -23.56 -9.33 -6.60
CA ILE A 117 -23.97 -9.87 -5.30
C ILE A 117 -23.86 -8.77 -4.26
N ASP A 118 -25.00 -8.35 -3.70
CA ASP A 118 -25.04 -7.41 -2.60
C ASP A 118 -24.76 -8.13 -1.27
N ARG A 119 -23.87 -7.56 -0.47
CA ARG A 119 -23.56 -8.03 0.87
C ARG A 119 -24.20 -7.13 1.93
N PRO A 120 -24.48 -7.64 3.13
CA PRO A 120 -24.94 -6.80 4.21
C PRO A 120 -23.85 -5.80 4.64
N GLU A 121 -24.27 -4.67 5.19
CA GLU A 121 -23.36 -3.65 5.73
C GLU A 121 -22.35 -4.26 6.72
N GLY A 122 -21.09 -3.85 6.61
CA GLY A 122 -19.99 -4.35 7.44
C GLY A 122 -19.56 -5.78 7.13
N TYR A 123 -19.98 -6.36 6.01
CA TYR A 123 -19.50 -7.68 5.57
C TYR A 123 -18.00 -7.68 5.28
N TYR A 124 -17.53 -6.68 4.53
CA TYR A 124 -16.09 -6.49 4.28
C TYR A 124 -15.44 -5.85 5.51
N LYS A 125 -14.39 -6.47 6.01
CA LYS A 125 -13.65 -6.06 7.22
C LYS A 125 -12.38 -5.28 6.92
N PHE A 126 -12.24 -4.80 5.70
CA PHE A 126 -11.11 -4.01 5.23
C PHE A 126 -11.61 -2.71 4.60
N ASP A 127 -10.79 -1.69 4.68
CA ASP A 127 -11.14 -0.34 4.22
C ASP A 127 -10.71 -0.11 2.78
N ILE A 128 -9.68 -0.85 2.32
CA ILE A 128 -9.04 -0.58 1.04
C ILE A 128 -8.74 -1.88 0.29
N LEU A 129 -9.09 -1.85 -1.00
CA LEU A 129 -8.70 -2.84 -1.98
C LEU A 129 -7.49 -2.35 -2.76
N GLN A 130 -6.31 -2.96 -2.53
CA GLN A 130 -5.09 -2.67 -3.31
C GLN A 130 -4.82 -3.81 -4.29
N VAL A 131 -5.03 -3.58 -5.59
CA VAL A 131 -4.93 -4.61 -6.62
C VAL A 131 -4.24 -4.10 -7.90
N PRO A 132 -3.62 -4.99 -8.69
CA PRO A 132 -3.25 -4.62 -10.05
C PRO A 132 -4.51 -4.47 -10.91
N PRO A 133 -4.54 -3.49 -11.86
CA PRO A 133 -5.73 -3.32 -12.71
C PRO A 133 -5.95 -4.51 -13.64
N ASP A 134 -4.88 -5.20 -14.02
CA ASP A 134 -4.89 -6.37 -14.87
C ASP A 134 -4.06 -7.49 -14.24
N LYS A 135 -4.67 -8.64 -14.01
CA LYS A 135 -3.97 -9.82 -13.48
C LYS A 135 -4.34 -11.04 -14.31
N TYR A 136 -3.38 -11.57 -15.06
CA TYR A 136 -3.60 -12.67 -16.01
C TYR A 136 -4.68 -12.30 -17.05
N ILE A 137 -5.81 -13.02 -17.03
CA ILE A 137 -6.98 -12.79 -17.91
C ILE A 137 -8.06 -11.95 -17.23
N VAL A 138 -7.81 -11.48 -16.01
CA VAL A 138 -8.82 -10.76 -15.21
C VAL A 138 -8.53 -9.27 -15.25
N ASN A 139 -9.50 -8.48 -15.77
CA ASN A 139 -9.46 -7.03 -15.70
C ASN A 139 -10.18 -6.54 -14.44
N MET A 140 -9.40 -6.03 -13.49
CA MET A 140 -9.89 -5.42 -12.25
C MET A 140 -9.98 -3.88 -12.36
N GLY A 141 -9.39 -3.28 -13.40
CA GLY A 141 -9.46 -1.84 -13.69
C GLY A 141 -10.78 -1.44 -14.33
N THR A 142 -11.90 -1.59 -13.63
CA THR A 142 -13.22 -1.32 -14.15
C THR A 142 -14.07 -0.47 -13.20
N SER A 143 -14.88 0.45 -13.74
CA SER A 143 -15.83 1.22 -12.94
C SER A 143 -16.85 0.32 -12.20
N LYS A 144 -17.12 -0.87 -12.72
CA LYS A 144 -18.02 -1.84 -12.06
C LYS A 144 -17.45 -2.30 -10.72
N LEU A 145 -16.15 -2.65 -10.67
CA LEU A 145 -15.49 -3.05 -9.43
C LEU A 145 -15.43 -1.87 -8.46
N ILE A 146 -15.01 -0.69 -8.93
CA ILE A 146 -14.87 0.51 -8.10
C ILE A 146 -16.24 0.88 -7.50
N ASN A 147 -17.29 0.98 -8.30
CA ASN A 147 -18.62 1.31 -7.81
C ASN A 147 -19.16 0.29 -6.79
N HIS A 148 -18.85 -1.00 -6.98
CA HIS A 148 -19.23 -2.02 -6.02
C HIS A 148 -18.47 -1.89 -4.70
N ALA A 149 -17.15 -1.60 -4.77
CA ALA A 149 -16.33 -1.33 -3.60
C ALA A 149 -16.84 -0.09 -2.83
N HIS A 150 -17.06 1.03 -3.53
CA HIS A 150 -17.57 2.27 -2.93
C HIS A 150 -18.96 2.09 -2.27
N LYS A 151 -19.86 1.32 -2.89
CA LYS A 151 -21.15 0.98 -2.28
C LYS A 151 -21.01 0.28 -0.91
N ASN A 152 -19.87 -0.37 -0.69
CA ASN A 152 -19.55 -1.08 0.53
C ASN A 152 -18.52 -0.34 1.42
N ASN A 153 -18.30 0.96 1.18
CA ASN A 153 -17.34 1.81 1.89
C ASN A 153 -15.88 1.30 1.78
N VAL A 154 -15.52 0.68 0.67
CA VAL A 154 -14.16 0.21 0.39
C VAL A 154 -13.55 1.10 -0.69
N ALA A 155 -12.40 1.72 -0.39
CA ALA A 155 -11.61 2.46 -1.37
C ALA A 155 -10.81 1.51 -2.27
N VAL A 156 -10.52 1.94 -3.51
CA VAL A 156 -9.79 1.12 -4.50
C VAL A 156 -8.52 1.83 -4.93
N GLN A 157 -7.39 1.19 -4.70
CA GLN A 157 -6.07 1.67 -5.12
C GLN A 157 -5.41 0.67 -6.06
N TYR A 158 -4.76 1.18 -7.11
CA TYR A 158 -4.11 0.34 -8.12
C TYR A 158 -2.59 0.44 -8.08
N TRP A 159 -1.89 -0.69 -8.20
CA TRP A 159 -0.43 -0.82 -8.17
C TRP A 159 0.09 -1.80 -9.23
N THR A 160 1.32 -1.73 -9.69
CA THR A 160 2.17 -0.52 -9.73
C THR A 160 1.96 0.11 -11.10
N ILE A 161 1.49 1.34 -11.16
CA ILE A 161 1.10 2.00 -12.41
C ILE A 161 2.14 3.06 -12.76
N ASN A 162 2.90 2.82 -13.82
CA ASN A 162 3.92 3.74 -14.31
C ASN A 162 3.58 4.32 -15.69
N ASP A 163 2.49 3.87 -16.29
CA ASP A 163 1.97 4.39 -17.56
C ASP A 163 0.97 5.54 -17.32
N THR A 164 1.22 6.69 -17.93
CA THR A 164 0.43 7.91 -17.70
C THR A 164 -0.99 7.83 -18.26
N GLU A 165 -1.19 7.17 -19.41
CA GLU A 165 -2.53 6.97 -19.97
C GLU A 165 -3.37 6.07 -19.06
N ARG A 166 -2.71 5.05 -18.47
CA ARG A 166 -3.34 4.16 -17.51
C ARG A 166 -3.68 4.86 -16.20
N MET A 167 -2.82 5.78 -15.70
CA MET A 167 -3.12 6.62 -14.54
C MET A 167 -4.37 7.46 -14.78
N ILE A 168 -4.43 8.18 -15.92
CA ILE A 168 -5.58 8.99 -16.32
C ILE A 168 -6.84 8.13 -16.42
N PHE A 169 -6.75 6.98 -17.08
CA PHE A 169 -7.89 6.08 -17.24
C PHE A 169 -8.44 5.62 -15.88
N LEU A 170 -7.59 5.15 -14.97
CA LEU A 170 -8.00 4.66 -13.66
C LEU A 170 -8.61 5.79 -12.81
N ASN A 171 -8.02 6.98 -12.84
CA ASN A 171 -8.58 8.16 -12.18
C ASN A 171 -9.99 8.48 -12.72
N ASN A 172 -10.16 8.50 -14.05
CA ASN A 172 -11.45 8.82 -14.69
C ASN A 172 -12.56 7.82 -14.40
N ILE A 173 -12.23 6.57 -14.11
CA ILE A 173 -13.21 5.55 -13.71
C ILE A 173 -13.47 5.50 -12.20
N GLY A 174 -12.82 6.40 -11.41
CA GLY A 174 -13.09 6.62 -10.00
C GLY A 174 -12.15 5.90 -9.03
N ALA A 175 -10.94 5.52 -9.45
CA ALA A 175 -9.95 4.97 -8.52
C ALA A 175 -9.58 6.00 -7.43
N ASP A 176 -9.49 5.55 -6.18
CA ASP A 176 -9.16 6.40 -5.03
C ASP A 176 -7.66 6.65 -4.87
N GLY A 177 -6.83 5.81 -5.50
CA GLY A 177 -5.39 6.00 -5.45
C GLY A 177 -4.61 5.22 -6.52
N ILE A 178 -3.46 5.77 -6.84
CA ILE A 178 -2.47 5.18 -7.75
C ILE A 178 -1.15 5.01 -7.00
N ILE A 179 -0.66 3.78 -6.93
CA ILE A 179 0.66 3.45 -6.39
C ILE A 179 1.62 3.32 -7.57
N THR A 180 2.69 4.12 -7.57
CA THR A 180 3.61 4.27 -8.70
C THR A 180 5.05 4.46 -8.24
N ASP A 181 6.02 4.07 -9.09
CA ASP A 181 7.45 4.33 -8.90
C ASP A 181 7.86 5.75 -9.36
N ILE A 182 6.94 6.49 -10.02
CA ILE A 182 7.19 7.83 -10.58
C ILE A 182 6.18 8.87 -10.04
N PRO A 183 6.16 9.11 -8.71
CA PRO A 183 5.11 9.93 -8.07
C PRO A 183 5.08 11.38 -8.55
N ASN A 184 6.22 11.94 -8.95
CA ASN A 184 6.29 13.28 -9.53
C ASN A 184 5.52 13.38 -10.86
N VAL A 185 5.63 12.36 -11.72
CA VAL A 185 4.87 12.30 -12.99
C VAL A 185 3.40 12.11 -12.72
N ALA A 186 3.04 11.18 -11.80
CA ALA A 186 1.65 10.95 -11.40
C ALA A 186 0.99 12.24 -10.89
N TYR A 187 1.67 12.97 -10.02
CA TYR A 187 1.17 14.24 -9.50
C TYR A 187 0.87 15.25 -10.61
N GLU A 188 1.81 15.45 -11.55
CA GLU A 188 1.62 16.40 -12.67
C GLU A 188 0.46 15.97 -13.58
N VAL A 189 0.37 14.69 -13.91
CA VAL A 189 -0.65 14.15 -14.81
C VAL A 189 -2.04 14.24 -14.19
N LEU A 190 -2.20 13.84 -12.93
CA LEU A 190 -3.52 13.80 -12.27
C LEU A 190 -4.00 15.21 -11.89
N ARG A 191 -3.10 16.09 -11.44
CA ARG A 191 -3.45 17.50 -11.13
C ARG A 191 -4.03 18.24 -12.34
N LEU A 192 -3.62 17.90 -13.56
CA LEU A 192 -4.15 18.53 -14.77
C LEU A 192 -5.59 18.09 -15.08
N GLN A 193 -6.03 16.93 -14.60
CA GLN A 193 -7.40 16.45 -14.76
C GLN A 193 -8.38 17.17 -13.83
N ASP A 194 -7.95 17.58 -12.63
CA ASP A 194 -8.81 18.28 -11.65
C ASP A 194 -9.14 19.73 -12.06
N LYS A 195 -8.52 20.25 -13.12
CA LYS A 195 -8.70 21.63 -13.60
C LYS A 195 -9.59 21.76 -14.83
N GLY A 196 -10.12 20.68 -15.34
CA GLY A 196 -11.00 20.62 -16.51
C GLY A 196 -12.44 20.32 -16.12
#